data_70d8c28e66b0b48ea1eff8fec7118f71
#
_entry.id   70d8c28e66b0b48ea1eff8fec7118f71
#
_cell.length_a   1.000
_cell.length_b   1.000
_cell.length_c   1.000
_cell.angle_alpha   90.00
_cell.angle_beta   90.00
_cell.angle_gamma   90.00
#
_symmetry.space_group_name_H-M   'P 1'
#
loop_
_entity.id
_entity.type
_entity.pdbx_description
1 polymer ?
#
loop_
_entity_poly.entity_id
_entity_poly.type
_entity_poly.pdbx_seq_one_letter_code
_entity_poly.pdbx_strand_id
1 'polypeptide(L)'
;VVLDFKSAVKENTTILDAYTQLTVRYRRDIPELFKYNAFLVISDGANNKYGSFFAPYDFFYAWRKIEADDKELDGISSLVTMVSGLFRKDRLLAVIKDFIYFPDSSDRDTKIVCRYPQYFAATKLFENTKKHLKPEGDGKGGTYFGATGCGKSYTMLFLTRMLMKSPYFHSPTILLITDRTDLDDQLSKQFIASKKYIGDETVVSIDSREALRQELQGRTSGGVYLTTIQKFTEALELLTDRTNVICISDEAHRSQINLDQKVKVTEDGVERKFGFAKYLHDSLPNATYVGFTGTPVDGTIEVFGPVVDSYTMTESVKDGITVNLVYDGRAAKVTLDQAKVKEIEDYYARCAVEGANEHQIEESQKAVAHIDAIIGDPDRLRAVA
;
A
#
# COMPACT_ATOMS: atom_id res chain seq x y z
N VAL A 1 22.66 18.49 3.47
CA VAL A 1 21.38 19.13 3.12
C VAL A 1 21.66 20.57 2.74
N VAL A 2 21.02 21.06 1.65
CA VAL A 2 21.07 22.47 1.25
C VAL A 2 19.68 23.07 1.43
N LEU A 3 19.63 24.25 2.03
CA LEU A 3 18.40 24.98 2.32
C LEU A 3 18.40 26.31 1.57
N ASP A 4 17.28 26.69 0.95
CA ASP A 4 17.05 28.00 0.38
C ASP A 4 15.80 28.65 0.97
N PHE A 5 15.96 29.83 1.54
CA PHE A 5 14.91 30.58 2.19
C PHE A 5 14.55 31.81 1.38
N LYS A 6 13.28 31.98 1.08
CA LYS A 6 12.70 33.17 0.47
C LYS A 6 11.91 33.97 1.49
N SER A 7 11.71 35.22 1.22
CA SER A 7 10.93 36.09 2.12
C SER A 7 9.44 35.99 1.76
N ALA A 8 8.60 35.61 2.71
CA ALA A 8 7.14 35.64 2.56
C ALA A 8 6.56 37.06 2.37
N VAL A 9 7.36 38.12 2.69
CA VAL A 9 6.90 39.51 2.67
C VAL A 9 7.18 40.20 1.31
N LYS A 10 7.99 39.60 0.44
CA LYS A 10 8.28 40.15 -0.90
C LYS A 10 7.24 39.71 -1.90
N GLU A 11 6.51 40.66 -2.49
CA GLU A 11 5.38 40.41 -3.40
C GLU A 11 5.69 39.54 -4.62
N ASN A 12 6.95 39.45 -5.06
CA ASN A 12 7.35 38.73 -6.28
C ASN A 12 8.29 37.54 -6.02
N THR A 13 8.26 36.95 -4.84
CA THR A 13 9.17 35.86 -4.52
C THR A 13 8.37 34.70 -3.87
N THR A 14 8.46 33.53 -4.47
CA THR A 14 7.71 32.34 -4.06
C THR A 14 8.65 31.19 -3.67
N ILE A 15 8.11 30.17 -3.04
CA ILE A 15 8.84 28.93 -2.75
C ILE A 15 9.36 28.26 -4.04
N LEU A 16 8.69 28.46 -5.20
CA LEU A 16 9.13 27.97 -6.50
C LEU A 16 10.44 28.65 -6.96
N ASP A 17 10.66 29.91 -6.57
CA ASP A 17 11.93 30.59 -6.85
C ASP A 17 13.09 29.96 -6.08
N ALA A 18 12.86 29.50 -4.86
CA ALA A 18 13.85 28.73 -4.10
C ALA A 18 14.18 27.42 -4.80
N TYR A 19 13.16 26.69 -5.26
CA TYR A 19 13.35 25.48 -6.05
C TYR A 19 14.18 25.74 -7.31
N THR A 20 13.79 26.73 -8.12
CA THR A 20 14.47 27.09 -9.36
C THR A 20 15.92 27.54 -9.09
N GLN A 21 16.15 28.27 -8.00
CA GLN A 21 17.50 28.69 -7.62
C GLN A 21 18.39 27.48 -7.34
N LEU A 22 17.94 26.51 -6.56
CA LEU A 22 18.73 25.33 -6.21
C LEU A 22 18.90 24.37 -7.38
N THR A 23 17.81 24.04 -8.08
CA THR A 23 17.80 22.95 -9.07
C THR A 23 18.27 23.39 -10.46
N VAL A 24 18.21 24.68 -10.78
CA VAL A 24 18.62 25.24 -12.09
C VAL A 24 19.87 26.09 -11.96
N ARG A 25 19.80 27.19 -11.18
CA ARG A 25 20.88 28.17 -11.12
C ARG A 25 22.11 27.62 -10.42
N TYR A 26 22.00 27.18 -9.19
CA TYR A 26 23.13 26.66 -8.41
C TYR A 26 23.67 25.35 -8.96
N ARG A 27 22.78 24.51 -9.53
CA ARG A 27 23.21 23.31 -10.25
C ARG A 27 24.16 23.62 -11.40
N ARG A 28 23.90 24.71 -12.12
CA ARG A 28 24.75 25.17 -13.23
C ARG A 28 26.01 25.90 -12.73
N ASP A 29 25.86 26.83 -11.78
CA ASP A 29 26.90 27.79 -11.41
C ASP A 29 27.87 27.26 -10.32
N ILE A 30 27.36 26.40 -9.42
CA ILE A 30 28.14 25.84 -8.29
C ILE A 30 27.78 24.37 -8.03
N PRO A 31 27.97 23.47 -9.02
CA PRO A 31 27.56 22.06 -8.91
C PRO A 31 28.22 21.32 -7.72
N GLU A 32 29.43 21.72 -7.33
CA GLU A 32 30.14 21.13 -6.18
C GLU A 32 29.38 21.23 -4.85
N LEU A 33 28.48 22.21 -4.69
CA LEU A 33 27.60 22.35 -3.53
C LEU A 33 26.74 21.11 -3.29
N PHE A 34 26.40 20.40 -4.36
CA PHE A 34 25.46 19.26 -4.32
C PHE A 34 26.15 17.90 -4.28
N LYS A 35 27.46 17.84 -4.39
CA LYS A 35 28.24 16.58 -4.43
C LYS A 35 27.90 15.60 -3.32
N TYR A 36 27.69 16.11 -2.09
CA TYR A 36 27.33 15.31 -0.93
C TYR A 36 25.93 15.65 -0.40
N ASN A 37 25.06 16.16 -1.26
CA ASN A 37 23.71 16.55 -0.88
C ASN A 37 22.82 15.33 -0.60
N ALA A 38 22.23 15.24 0.58
CA ALA A 38 21.23 14.21 0.91
C ALA A 38 19.88 14.56 0.26
N PHE A 39 19.37 15.75 0.57
CA PHE A 39 18.14 16.31 0.01
C PHE A 39 18.17 17.84 0.08
N LEU A 40 17.23 18.50 -0.58
CA LEU A 40 17.04 19.94 -0.57
C LEU A 40 15.85 20.31 0.32
N VAL A 41 15.93 21.52 0.90
CA VAL A 41 14.81 22.17 1.59
C VAL A 41 14.59 23.53 0.97
N ILE A 42 13.34 23.85 0.66
CA ILE A 42 12.89 25.13 0.13
C ILE A 42 11.82 25.70 1.07
N SER A 43 11.88 26.99 1.33
CA SER A 43 10.99 27.64 2.30
C SER A 43 10.79 29.11 1.97
N ASP A 44 9.58 29.61 2.23
CA ASP A 44 9.26 31.03 2.31
C ASP A 44 8.85 31.44 3.73
N GLY A 45 9.04 30.56 4.71
CA GLY A 45 8.66 30.73 6.11
C GLY A 45 7.28 30.17 6.44
N ALA A 46 6.31 30.27 5.53
CA ALA A 46 4.97 29.72 5.69
C ALA A 46 4.81 28.37 4.96
N ASN A 47 5.39 28.27 3.78
CA ASN A 47 5.41 27.04 3.00
C ASN A 47 6.82 26.44 3.05
N ASN A 48 6.89 25.18 3.49
CA ASN A 48 8.16 24.50 3.70
C ASN A 48 8.09 23.12 3.08
N LYS A 49 9.00 22.85 2.14
CA LYS A 49 9.06 21.58 1.41
C LYS A 49 10.49 21.06 1.36
N TYR A 50 10.62 19.74 1.28
CA TYR A 50 11.88 19.08 1.03
C TYR A 50 11.73 18.03 -0.06
N GLY A 51 12.82 17.72 -0.73
CA GLY A 51 12.82 16.74 -1.79
C GLY A 51 14.21 16.40 -2.32
N SER A 52 14.24 15.47 -3.24
CA SER A 52 15.48 15.09 -3.93
C SER A 52 15.95 16.20 -4.87
N PHE A 53 17.27 16.36 -5.00
CA PHE A 53 17.88 17.24 -5.99
C PHE A 53 17.46 16.95 -7.45
N PHE A 54 17.11 15.70 -7.74
CA PHE A 54 16.69 15.26 -9.08
C PHE A 54 15.17 15.30 -9.29
N ALA A 55 14.40 15.57 -8.23
CA ALA A 55 12.95 15.55 -8.30
C ALA A 55 12.38 16.83 -8.91
N PRO A 56 11.33 16.76 -9.76
CA PRO A 56 10.52 17.91 -10.13
C PRO A 56 9.81 18.52 -8.91
N TYR A 57 9.39 19.77 -9.03
CA TYR A 57 8.79 20.53 -7.91
C TYR A 57 7.60 19.83 -7.26
N ASP A 58 6.78 19.14 -8.03
CA ASP A 58 5.59 18.42 -7.54
C ASP A 58 5.94 17.26 -6.60
N PHE A 59 7.21 16.83 -6.59
CA PHE A 59 7.72 15.81 -5.67
C PHE A 59 8.48 16.39 -4.47
N PHE A 60 8.29 17.67 -4.19
CA PHE A 60 8.72 18.30 -2.95
C PHE A 60 7.55 18.34 -1.98
N TYR A 61 7.71 17.76 -0.79
CA TYR A 61 6.66 17.57 0.19
C TYR A 61 6.96 18.27 1.52
N ALA A 62 5.91 18.62 2.24
CA ALA A 62 6.05 19.14 3.60
C ALA A 62 6.38 18.01 4.59
N TRP A 63 7.07 18.38 5.67
CA TRP A 63 7.19 17.54 6.87
C TRP A 63 6.31 18.13 7.96
N ARG A 64 5.16 17.50 8.26
CA ARG A 64 4.07 18.13 9.03
C ARG A 64 3.92 17.66 10.46
N LYS A 65 4.76 16.72 10.93
CA LYS A 65 4.68 16.15 12.29
C LYS A 65 6.05 16.14 12.95
N ILE A 66 6.08 16.46 14.26
CA ILE A 66 7.30 16.28 15.07
C ILE A 66 7.37 14.83 15.53
N GLU A 67 6.30 14.31 16.13
CA GLU A 67 6.16 12.90 16.47
C GLU A 67 5.03 12.24 15.66
N ALA A 68 5.04 10.93 15.60
CA ALA A 68 4.13 10.15 14.75
C ALA A 68 2.64 10.43 15.06
N ASP A 69 2.31 10.60 16.34
CA ASP A 69 0.94 10.76 16.82
C ASP A 69 0.50 12.24 16.92
N ASP A 70 1.39 13.17 16.53
CA ASP A 70 1.07 14.59 16.50
C ASP A 70 0.05 14.91 15.42
N LYS A 71 -0.70 16.01 15.69
CA LYS A 71 -1.51 16.62 14.63
C LYS A 71 -0.61 17.35 13.64
N GLU A 72 -1.02 17.32 12.39
CA GLU A 72 -0.34 18.06 11.33
C GLU A 72 -0.42 19.57 11.56
N LEU A 73 0.72 20.25 11.36
CA LEU A 73 0.85 21.68 11.51
C LEU A 73 1.19 22.34 10.18
N ASP A 74 0.46 23.39 9.85
CA ASP A 74 0.60 24.23 8.67
C ASP A 74 0.92 25.68 9.01
N GLY A 75 1.19 26.48 7.98
CA GLY A 75 1.42 27.91 8.09
C GLY A 75 2.74 28.26 8.79
N ILE A 76 2.76 29.29 9.61
CA ILE A 76 3.98 29.83 10.24
C ILE A 76 4.70 28.78 11.11
N SER A 77 3.96 27.90 11.75
CA SER A 77 4.52 26.82 12.59
C SER A 77 5.17 25.70 11.77
N SER A 78 4.92 25.61 10.48
CA SER A 78 5.37 24.48 9.64
C SER A 78 6.90 24.41 9.48
N LEU A 79 7.60 25.56 9.48
CA LEU A 79 9.06 25.56 9.47
C LEU A 79 9.64 24.99 10.77
N VAL A 80 9.10 25.38 11.92
CA VAL A 80 9.50 24.86 13.23
C VAL A 80 9.21 23.37 13.30
N THR A 81 8.07 22.93 12.79
CA THR A 81 7.69 21.51 12.72
C THR A 81 8.66 20.71 11.85
N MET A 82 9.03 21.23 10.68
CA MET A 82 10.01 20.58 9.82
C MET A 82 11.38 20.49 10.51
N VAL A 83 11.85 21.57 11.14
CA VAL A 83 13.14 21.59 11.84
C VAL A 83 13.13 20.64 13.04
N SER A 84 12.12 20.72 13.90
CA SER A 84 12.02 19.86 15.09
C SER A 84 11.69 18.41 14.73
N GLY A 85 11.00 18.16 13.63
CA GLY A 85 10.65 16.84 13.14
C GLY A 85 11.79 16.21 12.34
N LEU A 86 12.03 16.69 11.10
CA LEU A 86 13.00 16.09 10.17
C LEU A 86 14.45 16.25 10.61
N PHE A 87 14.82 17.39 11.20
CA PHE A 87 16.20 17.72 11.56
C PHE A 87 16.59 17.32 13.00
N ARG A 88 15.71 16.65 13.74
CA ARG A 88 16.14 15.96 14.95
C ARG A 88 17.28 15.01 14.60
N LYS A 89 18.40 15.08 15.32
CA LYS A 89 19.67 14.43 14.91
C LYS A 89 19.53 12.94 14.63
N ASP A 90 18.87 12.22 15.52
CA ASP A 90 18.62 10.78 15.39
C ASP A 90 17.76 10.45 14.15
N ARG A 91 16.71 11.26 13.93
CA ARG A 91 15.81 11.09 12.78
C ARG A 91 16.49 11.44 11.46
N LEU A 92 17.20 12.56 11.41
CA LEU A 92 17.95 12.96 10.22
C LEU A 92 18.97 11.90 9.82
N LEU A 93 19.69 11.33 10.79
CA LEU A 93 20.65 10.23 10.54
C LEU A 93 19.93 8.99 10.04
N ALA A 94 18.80 8.62 10.63
CA ALA A 94 17.97 7.50 10.16
C ALA A 94 17.47 7.72 8.73
N VAL A 95 16.97 8.94 8.43
CA VAL A 95 16.50 9.30 7.07
C VAL A 95 17.64 9.15 6.07
N ILE A 96 18.82 9.69 6.36
CA ILE A 96 19.97 9.61 5.45
C ILE A 96 20.43 8.15 5.26
N LYS A 97 20.40 7.34 6.31
CA LYS A 97 20.89 5.97 6.30
C LYS A 97 19.93 4.99 5.60
N ASP A 98 18.64 5.07 5.93
CA ASP A 98 17.67 4.02 5.60
C ASP A 98 16.48 4.50 4.76
N PHE A 99 16.32 5.80 4.49
CA PHE A 99 15.16 6.37 3.79
C PHE A 99 15.51 7.24 2.58
N ILE A 100 16.76 7.18 2.15
CA ILE A 100 17.25 7.80 0.91
C ILE A 100 18.01 6.76 0.12
N TYR A 101 17.71 6.63 -1.18
CA TYR A 101 18.46 5.72 -2.04
C TYR A 101 18.43 6.13 -3.51
N PHE A 102 19.33 5.53 -4.28
CA PHE A 102 19.36 5.57 -5.73
C PHE A 102 18.92 4.20 -6.24
N PRO A 103 17.90 4.10 -7.09
CA PRO A 103 17.57 2.85 -7.77
C PRO A 103 18.76 2.32 -8.56
N ASP A 104 18.96 0.99 -8.57
CA ASP A 104 20.10 0.35 -9.25
C ASP A 104 20.04 0.48 -10.77
N SER A 105 18.83 0.57 -11.32
CA SER A 105 18.57 0.82 -12.73
C SER A 105 17.53 1.92 -12.87
N SER A 106 17.91 3.04 -13.44
CA SER A 106 16.98 4.07 -13.90
C SER A 106 17.53 4.72 -15.15
N ASP A 107 16.68 5.00 -16.11
CA ASP A 107 17.03 5.72 -17.35
C ASP A 107 17.37 7.19 -17.11
N ARG A 108 17.17 7.67 -15.89
CA ARG A 108 17.41 9.05 -15.45
C ARG A 108 18.06 9.07 -14.08
N ASP A 109 18.80 10.13 -13.82
CA ASP A 109 19.28 10.42 -12.46
C ASP A 109 18.09 10.51 -11.51
N THR A 110 17.93 9.50 -10.69
CA THR A 110 16.82 9.38 -9.73
C THR A 110 17.36 9.14 -8.34
N LYS A 111 16.96 9.96 -7.39
CA LYS A 111 17.19 9.76 -5.96
C LYS A 111 15.85 9.83 -5.25
N ILE A 112 15.53 8.79 -4.52
CA ILE A 112 14.31 8.70 -3.73
C ILE A 112 14.60 9.20 -2.32
N VAL A 113 13.70 10.03 -1.80
CA VAL A 113 13.69 10.51 -0.42
C VAL A 113 12.30 10.23 0.15
N CYS A 114 12.23 9.64 1.33
CA CYS A 114 10.94 9.33 1.95
C CYS A 114 10.11 10.60 2.24
N ARG A 115 8.80 10.41 2.35
CA ARG A 115 7.86 11.37 2.96
C ARG A 115 7.67 11.05 4.44
N TYR A 116 7.25 12.04 5.25
CA TYR A 116 7.08 11.84 6.70
C TYR A 116 6.14 10.66 7.04
N PRO A 117 5.01 10.42 6.33
CA PRO A 117 4.17 9.27 6.65
C PRO A 117 4.88 7.93 6.40
N GLN A 118 5.70 7.85 5.35
CA GLN A 118 6.48 6.64 5.05
C GLN A 118 7.53 6.37 6.13
N TYR A 119 8.19 7.42 6.63
CA TYR A 119 9.15 7.31 7.72
C TYR A 119 8.50 6.77 8.98
N PHE A 120 7.39 7.40 9.42
CA PHE A 120 6.72 7.00 10.65
C PHE A 120 6.12 5.60 10.53
N ALA A 121 5.43 5.30 9.43
CA ALA A 121 4.85 3.99 9.19
C ALA A 121 5.91 2.87 9.19
N ALA A 122 6.99 3.02 8.43
CA ALA A 122 8.04 2.01 8.38
C ALA A 122 8.72 1.82 9.74
N THR A 123 8.98 2.91 10.47
CA THR A 123 9.60 2.85 11.80
C THR A 123 8.69 2.17 12.83
N LYS A 124 7.41 2.55 12.88
CA LYS A 124 6.43 1.92 13.79
C LYS A 124 6.23 0.44 13.47
N LEU A 125 6.08 0.09 12.19
CA LEU A 125 5.95 -1.30 11.76
C LEU A 125 7.20 -2.12 12.09
N PHE A 126 8.40 -1.56 11.90
CA PHE A 126 9.64 -2.22 12.27
C PHE A 126 9.68 -2.58 13.76
N GLU A 127 9.39 -1.60 14.64
CA GLU A 127 9.38 -1.84 16.08
C GLU A 127 8.24 -2.79 16.50
N ASN A 128 7.08 -2.72 15.85
CA ASN A 128 5.98 -3.64 16.12
C ASN A 128 6.31 -5.07 15.67
N THR A 129 6.86 -5.24 14.48
CA THR A 129 7.34 -6.54 13.96
C THR A 129 8.34 -7.17 14.91
N LYS A 130 9.27 -6.36 15.44
CA LYS A 130 10.27 -6.82 16.42
C LYS A 130 9.63 -7.35 17.71
N LYS A 131 8.59 -6.69 18.22
CA LYS A 131 7.87 -7.12 19.44
C LYS A 131 7.07 -8.41 19.23
N HIS A 132 6.57 -8.62 18.02
CA HIS A 132 5.66 -9.72 17.68
C HIS A 132 6.35 -10.86 16.90
N LEU A 133 7.69 -10.80 16.78
CA LEU A 133 8.45 -11.83 16.08
C LEU A 133 8.33 -13.17 16.80
N LYS A 134 8.05 -14.24 16.04
CA LYS A 134 8.08 -15.61 16.54
C LYS A 134 9.51 -16.04 16.95
N PRO A 135 9.70 -16.93 17.93
CA PRO A 135 8.66 -17.66 18.68
C PRO A 135 8.13 -16.91 19.91
N GLU A 136 8.78 -15.83 20.37
CA GLU A 136 8.38 -15.10 21.58
C GLU A 136 7.08 -14.30 21.38
N GLY A 137 6.86 -13.78 20.15
CA GLY A 137 5.68 -13.05 19.76
C GLY A 137 4.61 -13.93 19.14
N ASP A 138 3.45 -13.32 18.87
CA ASP A 138 2.28 -13.99 18.27
C ASP A 138 2.33 -14.06 16.74
N GLY A 139 3.34 -13.44 16.10
CA GLY A 139 3.48 -13.37 14.65
C GLY A 139 2.62 -12.29 13.97
N LYS A 140 1.94 -11.42 14.74
CA LYS A 140 1.09 -10.34 14.21
C LYS A 140 1.88 -9.03 14.16
N GLY A 141 2.64 -8.83 13.09
CA GLY A 141 3.56 -7.70 12.91
C GLY A 141 2.88 -6.33 12.76
N GLY A 142 1.56 -6.30 12.61
CA GLY A 142 0.74 -5.09 12.55
C GLY A 142 0.22 -4.74 11.17
N THR A 143 -0.76 -3.84 11.14
CA THR A 143 -1.41 -3.35 9.92
C THR A 143 -1.07 -1.88 9.69
N TYR A 144 -0.71 -1.51 8.46
CA TYR A 144 -0.63 -0.13 7.99
C TYR A 144 -1.84 0.22 7.14
N PHE A 145 -2.57 1.23 7.56
CA PHE A 145 -3.65 1.82 6.79
C PHE A 145 -3.14 3.01 5.98
N GLY A 146 -2.97 2.82 4.68
CA GLY A 146 -2.48 3.86 3.78
C GLY A 146 -3.42 4.11 2.61
N ALA A 147 -3.82 5.37 2.40
CA ALA A 147 -4.65 5.77 1.27
C ALA A 147 -4.08 5.27 -0.06
N THR A 148 -4.95 4.96 -1.02
CA THR A 148 -4.53 4.59 -2.37
C THR A 148 -3.73 5.73 -3.01
N GLY A 149 -2.60 5.42 -3.65
CA GLY A 149 -1.70 6.41 -4.23
C GLY A 149 -0.75 7.11 -3.25
N CYS A 150 -0.84 6.86 -1.93
CA CYS A 150 0.05 7.48 -0.94
C CYS A 150 1.49 6.95 -0.95
N GLY A 151 1.80 5.94 -1.78
CA GLY A 151 3.14 5.36 -1.89
C GLY A 151 3.43 4.24 -0.90
N LYS A 152 2.46 3.36 -0.63
CA LYS A 152 2.61 2.15 0.19
C LYS A 152 3.82 1.30 -0.23
N SER A 153 4.04 1.13 -1.54
CA SER A 153 5.16 0.35 -2.07
C SER A 153 6.53 0.86 -1.62
N TYR A 154 6.70 2.19 -1.51
CA TYR A 154 7.92 2.77 -0.94
C TYR A 154 8.02 2.50 0.57
N THR A 155 6.91 2.55 1.30
CA THR A 155 6.90 2.21 2.73
C THR A 155 7.31 0.76 2.95
N MET A 156 6.80 -0.18 2.13
CA MET A 156 7.23 -1.58 2.16
C MET A 156 8.72 -1.73 1.87
N LEU A 157 9.24 -0.99 0.89
CA LEU A 157 10.66 -1.02 0.54
C LEU A 157 11.55 -0.50 1.69
N PHE A 158 11.16 0.62 2.32
CA PHE A 158 11.87 1.15 3.49
C PHE A 158 11.83 0.19 4.67
N LEU A 159 10.67 -0.41 4.95
CA LEU A 159 10.54 -1.44 5.97
C LEU A 159 11.43 -2.65 5.66
N THR A 160 11.40 -3.16 4.43
CA THR A 160 12.24 -4.28 3.99
C THR A 160 13.73 -3.97 4.19
N ARG A 161 14.17 -2.77 3.81
CA ARG A 161 15.55 -2.30 4.07
C ARG A 161 15.92 -2.36 5.54
N MET A 162 15.05 -1.85 6.43
CA MET A 162 15.28 -1.83 7.87
C MET A 162 15.36 -3.25 8.44
N LEU A 163 14.44 -4.13 8.04
CA LEU A 163 14.42 -5.53 8.46
C LEU A 163 15.70 -6.28 8.02
N MET A 164 16.08 -6.15 6.76
CA MET A 164 17.25 -6.83 6.18
C MET A 164 18.57 -6.36 6.79
N LYS A 165 18.69 -5.08 7.17
CA LYS A 165 19.92 -4.50 7.73
C LYS A 165 20.01 -4.58 9.24
N SER A 166 18.92 -4.94 9.92
CA SER A 166 18.92 -5.07 11.37
C SER A 166 19.52 -6.39 11.83
N PRO A 167 20.56 -6.38 12.69
CA PRO A 167 21.10 -7.61 13.27
C PRO A 167 20.08 -8.40 14.08
N TYR A 168 19.04 -7.73 14.60
CA TYR A 168 17.99 -8.36 15.41
C TYR A 168 17.26 -9.49 14.68
N PHE A 169 17.04 -9.34 13.38
CA PHE A 169 16.29 -10.32 12.58
C PHE A 169 17.17 -11.44 11.98
N HIS A 170 18.47 -11.44 12.22
CA HIS A 170 19.40 -12.51 11.80
C HIS A 170 19.27 -12.90 10.32
N SER A 171 19.37 -11.92 9.42
CA SER A 171 19.19 -12.11 7.97
C SER A 171 17.84 -12.76 7.63
N PRO A 172 16.73 -12.04 7.83
CA PRO A 172 15.39 -12.60 7.63
C PRO A 172 15.13 -12.91 6.16
N THR A 173 14.23 -13.84 5.91
CA THR A 173 13.63 -14.01 4.59
C THR A 173 12.35 -13.19 4.52
N ILE A 174 12.23 -12.33 3.52
CA ILE A 174 11.05 -11.48 3.31
C ILE A 174 10.21 -12.05 2.16
N LEU A 175 8.92 -12.26 2.41
CA LEU A 175 7.94 -12.55 1.37
C LEU A 175 7.03 -11.34 1.18
N LEU A 176 7.05 -10.78 -0.02
CA LEU A 176 6.11 -9.74 -0.44
C LEU A 176 4.96 -10.42 -1.19
N ILE A 177 3.76 -10.30 -0.66
CA ILE A 177 2.58 -11.01 -1.14
C ILE A 177 1.57 -9.99 -1.68
N THR A 178 1.23 -10.13 -2.96
CA THR A 178 0.22 -9.30 -3.64
C THR A 178 -1.04 -10.10 -3.98
N ASP A 179 -2.16 -9.41 -4.21
CA ASP A 179 -3.42 -10.03 -4.63
C ASP A 179 -3.54 -10.11 -6.16
N ARG A 180 -2.88 -9.23 -6.91
CA ARG A 180 -3.01 -9.09 -8.37
C ARG A 180 -1.67 -9.21 -9.08
N THR A 181 -1.68 -9.90 -10.20
CA THR A 181 -0.51 -10.06 -11.08
C THR A 181 -0.01 -8.73 -11.65
N ASP A 182 -0.91 -7.81 -12.04
CA ASP A 182 -0.53 -6.50 -12.60
C ASP A 182 0.20 -5.61 -11.58
N LEU A 183 -0.22 -5.67 -10.30
CA LEU A 183 0.45 -4.95 -9.20
C LEU A 183 1.77 -5.62 -8.81
N ASP A 184 1.85 -6.94 -8.97
CA ASP A 184 3.08 -7.71 -8.77
C ASP A 184 4.19 -7.23 -9.69
N ASP A 185 3.90 -6.98 -10.97
CA ASP A 185 4.87 -6.47 -11.95
C ASP A 185 5.46 -5.11 -11.56
N GLN A 186 4.64 -4.17 -11.08
CA GLN A 186 5.12 -2.85 -10.68
C GLN A 186 5.96 -2.91 -9.40
N LEU A 187 5.47 -3.63 -8.39
CA LEU A 187 6.16 -3.81 -7.13
C LEU A 187 7.47 -4.58 -7.33
N SER A 188 7.44 -5.65 -8.14
CA SER A 188 8.61 -6.46 -8.48
C SER A 188 9.68 -5.63 -9.16
N LYS A 189 9.35 -4.83 -10.18
CA LYS A 189 10.30 -3.94 -10.84
C LYS A 189 10.94 -2.96 -9.87
N GLN A 190 10.15 -2.37 -8.97
CA GLN A 190 10.66 -1.44 -7.96
C GLN A 190 11.64 -2.11 -6.99
N PHE A 191 11.32 -3.31 -6.49
CA PHE A 191 12.18 -4.04 -5.55
C PHE A 191 13.44 -4.57 -6.23
N ILE A 192 13.32 -5.14 -7.43
CA ILE A 192 14.47 -5.62 -8.22
C ILE A 192 15.42 -4.47 -8.55
N ALA A 193 14.90 -3.28 -8.89
CA ALA A 193 15.71 -2.08 -9.12
C ALA A 193 16.28 -1.46 -7.83
N SER A 194 16.10 -2.11 -6.68
CA SER A 194 16.56 -1.60 -5.37
C SER A 194 17.39 -2.62 -4.58
N LYS A 195 17.94 -3.63 -5.24
CA LYS A 195 18.72 -4.72 -4.62
C LYS A 195 19.84 -4.22 -3.73
N LYS A 196 20.69 -3.33 -4.26
CA LYS A 196 21.82 -2.74 -3.51
C LYS A 196 21.35 -1.94 -2.30
N TYR A 197 20.25 -1.22 -2.44
CA TYR A 197 19.66 -0.50 -1.33
C TYR A 197 19.11 -1.45 -0.27
N ILE A 198 18.34 -2.46 -0.63
CA ILE A 198 17.87 -3.51 0.27
C ILE A 198 19.06 -4.20 0.93
N GLY A 199 20.13 -4.42 0.16
CA GLY A 199 21.37 -5.05 0.60
C GLY A 199 21.28 -6.55 0.60
N ASP A 200 20.52 -7.11 -0.34
CA ASP A 200 20.48 -8.53 -0.67
C ASP A 200 20.42 -8.69 -2.19
N GLU A 201 21.28 -9.53 -2.73
CA GLU A 201 21.30 -9.82 -4.18
C GLU A 201 20.13 -10.72 -4.62
N THR A 202 19.56 -11.48 -3.67
CA THR A 202 18.42 -12.34 -3.91
C THR A 202 17.13 -11.54 -3.72
N VAL A 203 16.75 -10.77 -4.74
CA VAL A 203 15.43 -10.13 -4.85
C VAL A 203 14.79 -10.66 -6.11
N VAL A 204 13.81 -11.56 -5.97
CA VAL A 204 13.30 -12.38 -7.07
C VAL A 204 11.77 -12.39 -7.08
N SER A 205 11.18 -12.21 -8.26
CA SER A 205 9.78 -12.49 -8.49
C SER A 205 9.58 -13.98 -8.74
N ILE A 206 8.61 -14.57 -8.05
CA ILE A 206 8.31 -15.99 -8.10
C ILE A 206 7.12 -16.23 -9.02
N ASP A 207 7.31 -16.97 -10.09
CA ASP A 207 6.30 -17.19 -11.13
C ASP A 207 5.44 -18.44 -10.89
N SER A 208 5.94 -19.44 -10.16
CA SER A 208 5.24 -20.70 -9.92
C SER A 208 5.31 -21.16 -8.46
N ARG A 209 4.43 -22.10 -8.08
CA ARG A 209 4.45 -22.75 -6.76
C ARG A 209 5.71 -23.58 -6.54
N GLU A 210 6.14 -24.26 -7.61
CA GLU A 210 7.35 -25.09 -7.61
C GLU A 210 8.59 -24.24 -7.38
N ALA A 211 8.67 -23.07 -8.00
CA ALA A 211 9.74 -22.10 -7.77
C ALA A 211 9.70 -21.58 -6.32
N LEU A 212 8.53 -21.25 -5.78
CA LEU A 212 8.38 -20.83 -4.38
C LEU A 212 8.89 -21.92 -3.42
N ARG A 213 8.52 -23.14 -3.66
CA ARG A 213 8.99 -24.30 -2.87
C ARG A 213 10.51 -24.47 -2.96
N GLN A 214 11.08 -24.43 -4.15
CA GLN A 214 12.53 -24.58 -4.36
C GLN A 214 13.34 -23.47 -3.68
N GLU A 215 12.85 -22.23 -3.72
CA GLU A 215 13.53 -21.07 -3.12
C GLU A 215 13.45 -21.06 -1.58
N LEU A 216 12.38 -21.57 -0.98
CA LEU A 216 12.18 -21.53 0.46
C LEU A 216 12.61 -22.81 1.17
N GLN A 217 12.43 -23.97 0.56
CA GLN A 217 12.89 -25.24 1.15
C GLN A 217 14.41 -25.30 1.25
N GLY A 218 14.90 -25.54 2.47
CA GLY A 218 16.33 -25.63 2.74
C GLY A 218 17.05 -24.27 2.81
N ARG A 219 16.35 -23.16 2.59
CA ARG A 219 16.94 -21.84 2.77
C ARG A 219 17.18 -21.54 4.24
N THR A 220 18.37 -21.09 4.58
CA THR A 220 18.79 -20.83 5.96
C THR A 220 18.79 -19.35 6.33
N SER A 221 18.92 -18.43 5.36
CA SER A 221 19.01 -17.00 5.62
C SER A 221 18.74 -16.13 4.38
N GLY A 222 18.36 -14.89 4.59
CA GLY A 222 18.24 -13.83 3.58
C GLY A 222 17.18 -14.08 2.51
N GLY A 223 17.19 -13.24 1.50
CA GLY A 223 16.32 -13.28 0.34
C GLY A 223 15.03 -12.49 0.48
N VAL A 224 14.65 -11.84 -0.60
CA VAL A 224 13.39 -11.10 -0.74
C VAL A 224 12.66 -11.68 -1.95
N TYR A 225 11.49 -12.23 -1.72
CA TYR A 225 10.68 -12.92 -2.71
C TYR A 225 9.36 -12.23 -2.90
N LEU A 226 9.03 -11.92 -4.14
CA LEU A 226 7.76 -11.33 -4.52
C LEU A 226 6.87 -12.43 -5.11
N THR A 227 5.63 -12.52 -4.66
CA THR A 227 4.72 -13.60 -5.08
C THR A 227 3.27 -13.15 -4.91
N THR A 228 2.36 -13.89 -5.54
CA THR A 228 0.93 -13.66 -5.38
C THR A 228 0.32 -14.67 -4.40
N ILE A 229 -0.74 -14.25 -3.69
CA ILE A 229 -1.41 -15.11 -2.70
C ILE A 229 -2.00 -16.39 -3.31
N GLN A 230 -2.35 -16.36 -4.61
CA GLN A 230 -2.92 -17.50 -5.33
C GLN A 230 -1.94 -18.68 -5.49
N LYS A 231 -0.65 -18.47 -5.22
CA LYS A 231 0.34 -19.55 -5.25
C LYS A 231 0.30 -20.42 -4.00
N PHE A 232 -0.37 -19.97 -2.93
CA PHE A 232 -0.58 -20.73 -1.71
C PHE A 232 -1.90 -21.53 -1.82
N THR A 233 -1.81 -22.86 -1.88
CA THR A 233 -2.94 -23.78 -2.04
C THR A 233 -2.73 -25.05 -1.21
N GLU A 234 -3.73 -25.91 -1.17
CA GLU A 234 -3.69 -27.21 -0.48
C GLU A 234 -2.48 -28.09 -0.82
N ALA A 235 -1.96 -27.95 -2.05
CA ALA A 235 -0.80 -28.73 -2.48
C ALA A 235 0.54 -28.23 -1.90
N LEU A 236 0.56 -27.10 -1.20
CA LEU A 236 1.75 -26.61 -0.51
C LEU A 236 1.82 -27.20 0.89
N GLU A 237 2.77 -28.09 1.09
CA GLU A 237 3.22 -28.55 2.40
C GLU A 237 4.00 -27.45 3.13
N LEU A 238 4.48 -27.74 4.32
CA LEU A 238 5.39 -26.88 5.06
C LEU A 238 6.57 -26.42 4.20
N LEU A 239 6.68 -25.10 3.97
CA LEU A 239 7.78 -24.51 3.21
C LEU A 239 9.02 -24.31 4.08
N THR A 240 8.81 -23.83 5.30
CA THR A 240 9.86 -23.67 6.32
C THR A 240 9.24 -23.49 7.69
N ASP A 241 9.95 -23.95 8.72
CA ASP A 241 9.61 -23.77 10.13
C ASP A 241 10.39 -22.61 10.79
N ARG A 242 11.16 -21.88 10.01
CA ARG A 242 11.97 -20.76 10.51
C ARG A 242 11.10 -19.64 11.09
N THR A 243 11.58 -19.02 12.16
CA THR A 243 10.91 -17.94 12.88
C THR A 243 11.25 -16.54 12.36
N ASN A 244 12.33 -16.41 11.59
CA ASN A 244 12.76 -15.15 10.98
C ASN A 244 12.33 -15.03 9.51
N VAL A 245 11.13 -15.51 9.20
CA VAL A 245 10.41 -15.25 7.94
C VAL A 245 9.38 -14.17 8.19
N ILE A 246 9.38 -13.13 7.37
CA ILE A 246 8.46 -12.00 7.49
C ILE A 246 7.67 -11.87 6.19
N CYS A 247 6.35 -12.01 6.31
CA CYS A 247 5.41 -11.85 5.20
C CYS A 247 4.85 -10.43 5.20
N ILE A 248 5.08 -9.67 4.14
CA ILE A 248 4.54 -8.33 3.93
C ILE A 248 3.48 -8.42 2.84
N SER A 249 2.24 -8.18 3.21
CA SER A 249 1.08 -8.36 2.35
C SER A 249 0.52 -7.04 1.86
N ASP A 250 0.47 -6.83 0.54
CA ASP A 250 -0.22 -5.69 -0.06
C ASP A 250 -1.70 -6.01 -0.28
N GLU A 251 -2.56 -4.99 -0.19
CA GLU A 251 -4.02 -5.08 -0.23
C GLU A 251 -4.57 -6.20 0.68
N ALA A 252 -4.02 -6.27 1.90
CA ALA A 252 -4.22 -7.33 2.88
C ALA A 252 -5.69 -7.64 3.22
N HIS A 253 -6.61 -6.69 2.98
CA HIS A 253 -8.05 -6.83 3.22
C HIS A 253 -8.77 -7.77 2.22
N ARG A 254 -8.15 -8.15 1.12
CA ARG A 254 -8.79 -8.93 0.05
C ARG A 254 -8.75 -10.43 0.33
N SER A 255 -7.90 -11.17 -0.32
CA SER A 255 -7.83 -12.64 -0.28
C SER A 255 -7.03 -13.20 0.89
N GLN A 256 -6.45 -12.35 1.73
CA GLN A 256 -5.46 -12.70 2.75
C GLN A 256 -6.02 -12.75 4.19
N ILE A 257 -7.34 -12.61 4.36
CA ILE A 257 -8.01 -12.55 5.68
C ILE A 257 -8.89 -13.76 5.99
N ASN A 258 -9.17 -14.63 5.03
CA ASN A 258 -10.07 -15.76 5.22
C ASN A 258 -9.29 -16.98 5.74
N LEU A 259 -9.29 -17.17 7.05
CA LEU A 259 -8.77 -18.35 7.72
C LEU A 259 -9.85 -19.44 7.88
N ASP A 260 -11.13 -19.08 7.75
CA ASP A 260 -12.26 -19.96 7.95
C ASP A 260 -12.55 -20.87 6.77
N GLN A 261 -13.13 -22.02 7.09
CA GLN A 261 -13.58 -23.00 6.10
C GLN A 261 -14.87 -22.54 5.43
N LYS A 262 -14.81 -22.36 4.10
CA LYS A 262 -16.04 -22.19 3.31
C LYS A 262 -16.58 -23.55 2.90
N VAL A 263 -17.84 -23.78 3.25
CA VAL A 263 -18.58 -24.96 2.84
C VAL A 263 -19.43 -24.60 1.63
N LYS A 264 -19.17 -25.24 0.49
CA LYS A 264 -19.98 -25.09 -0.71
C LYS A 264 -20.70 -26.41 -0.97
N VAL A 265 -22.02 -26.35 -1.02
CA VAL A 265 -22.84 -27.50 -1.44
C VAL A 265 -22.84 -27.53 -2.96
N THR A 266 -22.36 -28.62 -3.56
CA THR A 266 -22.36 -28.88 -5.00
C THR A 266 -23.26 -30.08 -5.28
N GLU A 267 -23.60 -30.31 -6.55
CA GLU A 267 -24.43 -31.46 -6.96
C GLU A 267 -23.79 -32.81 -6.58
N ASP A 268 -22.45 -32.84 -6.45
CA ASP A 268 -21.70 -34.06 -6.08
C ASP A 268 -21.43 -34.21 -4.57
N GLY A 269 -21.93 -33.26 -3.72
CA GLY A 269 -21.74 -33.29 -2.29
C GLY A 269 -21.26 -31.99 -1.67
N VAL A 270 -20.69 -32.09 -0.46
CA VAL A 270 -20.16 -30.93 0.28
C VAL A 270 -18.68 -30.74 -0.01
N GLU A 271 -18.34 -29.70 -0.72
CA GLU A 271 -16.95 -29.28 -0.95
C GLU A 271 -16.52 -28.29 0.14
N ARG A 272 -15.44 -28.61 0.84
CA ARG A 272 -14.87 -27.77 1.88
C ARG A 272 -13.59 -27.12 1.35
N LYS A 273 -13.58 -25.81 1.21
CA LYS A 273 -12.38 -25.05 0.76
C LYS A 273 -12.00 -24.04 1.82
N PHE A 274 -10.72 -24.00 2.13
CA PHE A 274 -10.13 -22.91 2.90
C PHE A 274 -9.72 -21.75 1.98
N GLY A 275 -9.59 -20.55 2.54
CA GLY A 275 -9.00 -19.41 1.82
C GLY A 275 -7.49 -19.54 1.67
N PHE A 276 -6.90 -18.79 0.72
CA PHE A 276 -5.45 -18.76 0.51
C PHE A 276 -4.68 -18.35 1.76
N ALA A 277 -5.27 -17.52 2.61
CA ALA A 277 -4.65 -17.11 3.88
C ALA A 277 -4.38 -18.32 4.79
N LYS A 278 -5.28 -19.27 4.86
CA LYS A 278 -5.10 -20.50 5.66
C LYS A 278 -3.90 -21.30 5.15
N TYR A 279 -3.83 -21.52 3.85
CA TYR A 279 -2.72 -22.26 3.24
C TYR A 279 -1.37 -21.55 3.39
N LEU A 280 -1.35 -20.21 3.33
CA LEU A 280 -0.17 -19.40 3.62
C LEU A 280 0.31 -19.64 5.06
N HIS A 281 -0.60 -19.57 6.03
CA HIS A 281 -0.26 -19.76 7.43
C HIS A 281 0.17 -21.21 7.75
N ASP A 282 -0.46 -22.20 7.13
CA ASP A 282 -0.07 -23.61 7.28
C ASP A 282 1.32 -23.91 6.68
N SER A 283 1.65 -23.24 5.58
CA SER A 283 2.95 -23.37 4.91
C SER A 283 4.10 -22.65 5.63
N LEU A 284 3.78 -21.63 6.42
CA LEU A 284 4.73 -20.76 7.12
C LEU A 284 4.26 -20.49 8.57
N PRO A 285 4.14 -21.52 9.43
CA PRO A 285 3.48 -21.41 10.74
C PRO A 285 4.21 -20.48 11.72
N ASN A 286 5.52 -20.30 11.53
CA ASN A 286 6.36 -19.48 12.39
C ASN A 286 6.72 -18.13 11.78
N ALA A 287 6.11 -17.75 10.66
CA ALA A 287 6.33 -16.44 10.05
C ALA A 287 5.63 -15.32 10.85
N THR A 288 6.13 -14.10 10.68
CA THR A 288 5.48 -12.88 11.17
C THR A 288 4.85 -12.13 10.01
N TYR A 289 3.60 -11.70 10.17
CA TYR A 289 2.77 -11.16 9.12
C TYR A 289 2.52 -9.66 9.32
N VAL A 290 2.79 -8.86 8.28
CA VAL A 290 2.58 -7.40 8.23
C VAL A 290 1.62 -7.08 7.10
N GLY A 291 0.53 -6.38 7.40
CA GLY A 291 -0.50 -6.03 6.41
C GLY A 291 -0.42 -4.58 5.95
N PHE A 292 -0.52 -4.35 4.65
CA PHE A 292 -0.69 -3.03 4.04
C PHE A 292 -2.05 -2.99 3.35
N THR A 293 -2.85 -1.97 3.62
CA THR A 293 -4.19 -1.87 3.06
C THR A 293 -4.66 -0.44 2.91
N GLY A 294 -5.51 -0.18 1.89
CA GLY A 294 -6.27 1.07 1.77
C GLY A 294 -7.62 1.04 2.49
N THR A 295 -8.06 -0.14 2.96
CA THR A 295 -9.37 -0.36 3.60
C THR A 295 -9.25 -1.45 4.67
N PRO A 296 -8.81 -1.12 5.90
CA PRO A 296 -8.72 -2.11 6.97
C PRO A 296 -10.13 -2.60 7.35
N VAL A 297 -10.28 -3.91 7.45
CA VAL A 297 -11.48 -4.60 7.94
C VAL A 297 -11.12 -5.46 9.14
N ASP A 298 -12.10 -5.90 9.92
CA ASP A 298 -11.87 -6.67 11.15
C ASP A 298 -10.98 -7.91 10.90
N GLY A 299 -11.23 -8.64 9.80
CA GLY A 299 -10.40 -9.79 9.42
C GLY A 299 -8.94 -9.43 9.12
N THR A 300 -8.63 -8.20 8.67
CA THR A 300 -7.25 -7.75 8.50
C THR A 300 -6.55 -7.64 9.85
N ILE A 301 -7.23 -7.06 10.84
CA ILE A 301 -6.69 -6.90 12.20
C ILE A 301 -6.51 -8.27 12.87
N GLU A 302 -7.41 -9.19 12.64
CA GLU A 302 -7.34 -10.53 13.18
C GLU A 302 -6.09 -11.30 12.69
N VAL A 303 -5.76 -11.17 11.41
CA VAL A 303 -4.63 -11.87 10.79
C VAL A 303 -3.29 -11.17 11.04
N PHE A 304 -3.24 -9.86 10.80
CA PHE A 304 -1.99 -9.10 10.79
C PHE A 304 -1.72 -8.33 12.09
N GLY A 305 -2.72 -8.20 12.96
CA GLY A 305 -2.66 -7.38 14.18
C GLY A 305 -3.22 -5.98 14.00
N PRO A 306 -3.25 -5.18 15.08
CA PRO A 306 -3.85 -3.85 15.10
C PRO A 306 -3.23 -2.90 14.08
N VAL A 307 -3.97 -1.83 13.76
CA VAL A 307 -3.43 -0.74 12.96
C VAL A 307 -2.34 -0.02 13.76
N VAL A 308 -1.11 -0.13 13.28
CA VAL A 308 0.09 0.43 13.93
C VAL A 308 0.29 1.90 13.54
N ASP A 309 -0.01 2.21 12.27
CA ASP A 309 0.03 3.58 11.77
C ASP A 309 -0.96 3.75 10.62
N SER A 310 -1.39 5.00 10.41
CA SER A 310 -2.33 5.31 9.34
C SER A 310 -1.99 6.61 8.64
N TYR A 311 -2.27 6.64 7.33
CA TYR A 311 -2.24 7.83 6.51
C TYR A 311 -3.49 7.87 5.64
N THR A 312 -4.44 8.68 6.07
CA THR A 312 -5.79 8.70 5.52
C THR A 312 -5.87 9.44 4.17
N MET A 313 -6.99 9.25 3.45
CA MET A 313 -7.26 10.02 2.23
C MET A 313 -7.30 11.53 2.50
N THR A 314 -7.87 11.95 3.64
CA THR A 314 -7.92 13.36 4.04
C THR A 314 -6.53 13.96 4.21
N GLU A 315 -5.63 13.26 4.89
CA GLU A 315 -4.22 13.67 5.04
C GLU A 315 -3.52 13.72 3.67
N SER A 316 -3.76 12.72 2.82
CA SER A 316 -3.16 12.63 1.49
C SER A 316 -3.60 13.76 0.56
N VAL A 317 -4.88 14.14 0.58
CA VAL A 317 -5.41 15.30 -0.17
C VAL A 317 -4.82 16.60 0.37
N LYS A 318 -4.76 16.76 1.70
CA LYS A 318 -4.18 17.94 2.35
C LYS A 318 -2.69 18.11 2.02
N ASP A 319 -1.95 17.02 1.87
CA ASP A 319 -0.56 17.01 1.45
C ASP A 319 -0.36 17.21 -0.05
N GLY A 320 -1.45 17.29 -0.83
CA GLY A 320 -1.40 17.43 -2.28
C GLY A 320 -0.90 16.17 -3.01
N ILE A 321 -0.98 15.00 -2.38
CA ILE A 321 -0.51 13.71 -2.94
C ILE A 321 -1.61 13.06 -3.78
N THR A 322 -2.86 13.14 -3.31
CA THR A 322 -4.05 12.65 -4.02
C THR A 322 -5.01 13.79 -4.27
N VAL A 323 -5.83 13.65 -5.31
CA VAL A 323 -6.85 14.65 -5.65
C VAL A 323 -8.10 14.46 -4.78
N ASN A 324 -8.79 15.56 -4.50
CA ASN A 324 -10.07 15.50 -3.83
C ASN A 324 -11.12 14.91 -4.77
N LEU A 325 -11.83 13.86 -4.32
CA LEU A 325 -12.92 13.26 -5.06
C LEU A 325 -14.23 13.95 -4.67
N VAL A 326 -14.85 14.59 -5.65
CA VAL A 326 -16.19 15.18 -5.50
C VAL A 326 -17.18 14.22 -6.15
N TYR A 327 -18.11 13.71 -5.35
CA TYR A 327 -19.19 12.85 -5.83
C TYR A 327 -20.41 13.73 -6.18
N ASP A 328 -20.77 13.76 -7.45
CA ASP A 328 -22.04 14.34 -7.92
C ASP A 328 -23.03 13.17 -8.10
N GLY A 329 -23.84 12.94 -7.08
CA GLY A 329 -24.86 11.89 -7.10
C GLY A 329 -26.05 12.30 -7.97
N ARG A 330 -26.08 11.90 -9.23
CA ARG A 330 -27.21 12.06 -10.11
C ARG A 330 -28.12 10.84 -10.06
N ALA A 331 -29.31 11.00 -9.50
CA ALA A 331 -30.36 9.98 -9.60
C ALA A 331 -30.88 9.96 -11.03
N ALA A 332 -30.52 8.97 -11.82
CA ALA A 332 -31.23 8.71 -13.09
C ALA A 332 -32.63 8.20 -12.76
N LYS A 333 -33.65 9.03 -12.98
CA LYS A 333 -35.05 8.57 -12.95
C LYS A 333 -35.29 7.75 -14.21
N VAL A 334 -35.14 6.44 -14.08
CA VAL A 334 -35.59 5.52 -15.13
C VAL A 334 -37.00 5.08 -14.76
N THR A 335 -37.98 5.54 -15.50
CA THR A 335 -39.34 4.99 -15.50
C THR A 335 -39.32 3.71 -16.32
N LEU A 336 -39.54 2.57 -15.69
CA LEU A 336 -39.84 1.34 -16.42
C LEU A 336 -41.11 1.53 -17.23
N ASP A 337 -41.11 1.10 -18.49
CA ASP A 337 -42.27 1.08 -19.35
C ASP A 337 -43.37 0.22 -18.66
N GLN A 338 -44.52 0.81 -18.46
CA GLN A 338 -45.66 0.15 -17.79
C GLN A 338 -46.05 -1.18 -18.47
N ALA A 339 -45.85 -1.31 -19.77
CA ALA A 339 -46.10 -2.53 -20.51
C ALA A 339 -45.12 -3.67 -20.08
N LYS A 340 -43.85 -3.36 -19.86
CA LYS A 340 -42.85 -4.34 -19.38
C LYS A 340 -43.05 -4.73 -17.92
N VAL A 341 -43.50 -3.80 -17.07
CA VAL A 341 -43.85 -4.10 -15.68
C VAL A 341 -44.97 -5.12 -15.63
N LYS A 342 -46.03 -4.92 -16.45
CA LYS A 342 -47.16 -5.83 -16.52
C LYS A 342 -46.77 -7.21 -17.06
N GLU A 343 -45.88 -7.27 -18.05
CA GLU A 343 -45.35 -8.53 -18.58
C GLU A 343 -44.58 -9.35 -17.53
N ILE A 344 -43.81 -8.67 -16.69
CA ILE A 344 -43.09 -9.28 -15.56
C ILE A 344 -44.06 -9.76 -14.49
N GLU A 345 -45.09 -8.98 -14.14
CA GLU A 345 -46.11 -9.38 -13.19
C GLU A 345 -46.89 -10.61 -13.67
N ASP A 346 -47.30 -10.62 -14.96
CA ASP A 346 -48.01 -11.75 -15.60
C ASP A 346 -47.11 -13.02 -15.67
N TYR A 347 -45.80 -12.86 -15.84
CA TYR A 347 -44.84 -13.97 -15.79
C TYR A 347 -44.79 -14.61 -14.40
N TYR A 348 -44.61 -13.81 -13.36
CA TYR A 348 -44.52 -14.35 -11.99
C TYR A 348 -45.87 -14.90 -11.49
N ALA A 349 -46.99 -14.34 -11.92
CA ALA A 349 -48.29 -14.89 -11.65
C ALA A 349 -48.45 -16.30 -12.24
N ARG A 350 -47.93 -16.53 -13.45
CA ARG A 350 -47.92 -17.88 -14.08
C ARG A 350 -47.01 -18.82 -13.32
N CYS A 351 -45.81 -18.41 -12.90
CA CYS A 351 -44.89 -19.23 -12.09
C CYS A 351 -45.54 -19.66 -10.77
N ALA A 352 -46.30 -18.81 -10.11
CA ALA A 352 -47.05 -19.16 -8.90
C ALA A 352 -48.13 -20.20 -9.16
N VAL A 353 -48.83 -20.12 -10.26
CA VAL A 353 -49.84 -21.15 -10.65
C VAL A 353 -49.18 -22.49 -10.99
N GLU A 354 -47.98 -22.45 -11.54
CA GLU A 354 -47.17 -23.64 -11.87
C GLU A 354 -46.46 -24.27 -10.66
N GLY A 355 -46.61 -23.70 -9.43
CA GLY A 355 -46.19 -24.26 -8.18
C GLY A 355 -44.92 -23.68 -7.54
N ALA A 356 -44.46 -22.51 -8.06
CA ALA A 356 -43.37 -21.78 -7.41
C ALA A 356 -43.86 -21.14 -6.10
N ASN A 357 -43.11 -21.28 -5.00
CA ASN A 357 -43.48 -20.64 -3.75
C ASN A 357 -43.00 -19.17 -3.69
N GLU A 358 -43.56 -18.38 -2.76
CA GLU A 358 -43.28 -16.95 -2.62
C GLU A 358 -41.80 -16.65 -2.49
N HIS A 359 -41.04 -17.46 -1.74
CA HIS A 359 -39.60 -17.28 -1.54
C HIS A 359 -38.82 -17.46 -2.85
N GLN A 360 -39.16 -18.44 -3.67
CA GLN A 360 -38.51 -18.68 -4.98
C GLN A 360 -38.80 -17.56 -5.96
N ILE A 361 -40.02 -17.00 -5.92
CA ILE A 361 -40.40 -15.86 -6.73
C ILE A 361 -39.64 -14.60 -6.28
N GLU A 362 -39.55 -14.32 -4.99
CA GLU A 362 -38.75 -13.22 -4.46
C GLU A 362 -37.25 -13.31 -4.79
N GLU A 363 -36.64 -14.49 -4.67
CA GLU A 363 -35.24 -14.69 -5.06
C GLU A 363 -35.03 -14.48 -6.55
N SER A 364 -35.95 -14.97 -7.40
CA SER A 364 -35.90 -14.76 -8.83
C SER A 364 -36.10 -13.30 -9.19
N GLN A 365 -37.05 -12.59 -8.54
CA GLN A 365 -37.25 -11.16 -8.72
C GLN A 365 -36.02 -10.34 -8.34
N LYS A 366 -35.35 -10.68 -7.22
CA LYS A 366 -34.10 -10.04 -6.80
C LYS A 366 -32.97 -10.31 -7.79
N ALA A 367 -32.86 -11.51 -8.33
CA ALA A 367 -31.85 -11.87 -9.32
C ALA A 367 -32.08 -11.15 -10.68
N VAL A 368 -33.31 -11.13 -11.18
CA VAL A 368 -33.69 -10.48 -12.43
C VAL A 368 -33.64 -8.95 -12.30
N ALA A 369 -34.07 -8.37 -11.19
CA ALA A 369 -33.97 -6.94 -10.94
C ALA A 369 -32.48 -6.46 -10.89
N HIS A 370 -31.56 -7.36 -10.58
CA HIS A 370 -30.13 -7.01 -10.52
C HIS A 370 -29.39 -7.13 -11.87
N ILE A 371 -29.84 -7.95 -12.80
CA ILE A 371 -29.03 -8.29 -13.98
C ILE A 371 -29.54 -7.70 -15.28
N ASP A 372 -30.80 -7.89 -15.65
CA ASP A 372 -31.27 -7.54 -17.00
C ASP A 372 -31.95 -6.16 -17.15
N ALA A 373 -32.68 -5.69 -16.14
CA ALA A 373 -33.33 -4.38 -16.18
C ALA A 373 -32.36 -3.21 -16.02
N ILE A 374 -31.16 -3.48 -15.46
CA ILE A 374 -30.13 -2.46 -15.15
C ILE A 374 -29.11 -2.32 -16.27
N ILE A 375 -28.75 -3.38 -16.96
CA ILE A 375 -27.62 -3.39 -17.91
C ILE A 375 -28.04 -3.21 -19.37
N GLY A 376 -29.25 -3.54 -19.75
CA GLY A 376 -29.68 -3.69 -21.14
C GLY A 376 -30.51 -2.57 -21.77
N ASP A 377 -30.96 -1.54 -21.02
CA ASP A 377 -31.77 -0.46 -21.55
C ASP A 377 -30.92 0.61 -22.28
N PRO A 378 -31.07 0.81 -23.63
CA PRO A 378 -30.26 1.78 -24.38
C PRO A 378 -30.42 3.23 -23.90
N ASP A 379 -31.59 3.60 -23.37
CA ASP A 379 -31.84 4.98 -22.89
C ASP A 379 -31.19 5.22 -21.53
N ARG A 380 -31.07 4.17 -20.73
CA ARG A 380 -30.30 4.19 -19.49
C ARG A 380 -28.80 4.28 -19.73
N LEU A 381 -28.30 3.53 -20.69
CA LEU A 381 -26.87 3.61 -21.08
C LEU A 381 -26.52 4.98 -21.63
N ARG A 382 -27.41 5.65 -22.37
CA ARG A 382 -27.22 7.02 -22.83
C ARG A 382 -27.30 8.07 -21.71
N ALA A 383 -28.06 7.81 -20.65
CA ALA A 383 -28.16 8.72 -19.50
C ALA A 383 -26.97 8.63 -18.53
N VAL A 384 -26.23 7.52 -18.59
CA VAL A 384 -25.05 7.26 -17.74
C VAL A 384 -23.73 7.59 -18.47
N ALA A 385 -23.72 7.57 -19.80
CA ALA A 385 -22.60 7.99 -20.64
C ALA A 385 -22.54 9.51 -20.79
#